data_51cfb863e21167e11c8b9e3c8537601b
#
_entry.id   51cfb863e21167e11c8b9e3c8537601b
#
_cell.length_a   1.000
_cell.length_b   1.000
_cell.length_c   1.000
_cell.angle_alpha   90.00
_cell.angle_beta   90.00
_cell.angle_gamma   90.00
#
_symmetry.space_group_name_H-M   'P 1'
#
loop_
_entity.id
_entity.type
_entity.pdbx_description
1 polymer ?
#
loop_
_entity_poly.entity_id
_entity_poly.type
_entity_poly.pdbx_seq_one_letter_code
_entity_poly.pdbx_strand_id
1 'polypeptide(L)'
;MLVLLALLGWLACIVYATVPAFWLMIHGHAEFWSKRRVSPYAVLIPLWMAMWAVMLAITWPFKNLYFYSSPWAWLPAAAIFALGGWVYCQASAGFSLKQLGGVPELQPGQHEQRLITAGIRQRVRHPVYLGHLLEMLAWSIGTGLVACFALTAFAMLIGAVMIIC
;
A
#
# COMPACT_ATOMS: atom_id res chain seq x y z
N MET A 1 -6.47 -21.12 13.64
CA MET A 1 -5.56 -20.70 12.54
C MET A 1 -6.27 -19.78 11.55
N LEU A 2 -7.39 -20.16 10.93
CA LEU A 2 -8.08 -19.31 9.93
C LEU A 2 -8.58 -17.96 10.49
N VAL A 3 -9.06 -17.91 11.74
CA VAL A 3 -9.48 -16.65 12.39
C VAL A 3 -8.30 -15.68 12.54
N LEU A 4 -7.12 -16.18 12.92
CA LEU A 4 -5.92 -15.34 13.03
C LEU A 4 -5.50 -14.81 11.65
N LEU A 5 -5.51 -15.65 10.62
CA LEU A 5 -5.20 -15.23 9.25
C LEU A 5 -6.22 -14.21 8.72
N ALA A 6 -7.50 -14.36 9.06
CA ALA A 6 -8.53 -13.40 8.71
C ALA A 6 -8.28 -12.03 9.38
N LEU A 7 -7.94 -12.03 10.67
CA LEU A 7 -7.60 -10.81 11.40
C LEU A 7 -6.35 -10.14 10.81
N LEU A 8 -5.28 -10.91 10.57
CA LEU A 8 -4.04 -10.38 9.98
C LEU A 8 -4.29 -9.82 8.58
N GLY A 9 -5.04 -10.51 7.75
CA GLY A 9 -5.40 -10.06 6.41
C GLY A 9 -6.21 -8.77 6.42
N TRP A 10 -7.19 -8.67 7.32
CA TRP A 10 -7.97 -7.45 7.50
C TRP A 10 -7.11 -6.26 7.91
N LEU A 11 -6.24 -6.43 8.93
CA LEU A 11 -5.32 -5.38 9.38
C LEU A 11 -4.31 -4.99 8.29
N ALA A 12 -3.74 -5.97 7.58
CA ALA A 12 -2.84 -5.71 6.46
C ALA A 12 -3.55 -4.91 5.34
N CYS A 13 -4.78 -5.28 4.99
CA CYS A 13 -5.56 -4.55 3.99
C CYS A 13 -5.87 -3.11 4.42
N ILE A 14 -6.11 -2.84 5.73
CA ILE A 14 -6.29 -1.46 6.23
C ILE A 14 -5.02 -0.64 6.01
N VAL A 15 -3.86 -1.19 6.37
CA VAL A 15 -2.58 -0.49 6.18
C VAL A 15 -2.34 -0.20 4.71
N TYR A 16 -2.42 -1.22 3.86
CA TYR A 16 -2.15 -1.08 2.42
C TYR A 16 -3.16 -0.16 1.71
N ALA A 17 -4.44 -0.20 2.08
CA ALA A 17 -5.48 0.64 1.47
C ALA A 17 -5.22 2.14 1.65
N THR A 18 -4.50 2.52 2.71
CA THR A 18 -4.22 3.92 3.03
C THR A 18 -2.86 4.41 2.49
N VAL A 19 -1.99 3.51 2.01
CA VAL A 19 -0.68 3.88 1.45
C VAL A 19 -0.79 4.85 0.26
N PRO A 20 -1.66 4.65 -0.75
CA PRO A 20 -1.78 5.61 -1.85
C PRO A 20 -2.21 7.00 -1.39
N ALA A 21 -3.14 7.09 -0.43
CA ALA A 21 -3.59 8.35 0.14
C ALA A 21 -2.47 9.08 0.91
N PHE A 22 -1.65 8.34 1.66
CA PHE A 22 -0.47 8.89 2.32
C PHE A 22 0.51 9.50 1.31
N TRP A 23 0.82 8.79 0.24
CA TRP A 23 1.72 9.27 -0.80
C TRP A 23 1.14 10.42 -1.62
N LEU A 24 -0.17 10.46 -1.85
CA LEU A 24 -0.83 11.60 -2.49
C LEU A 24 -0.62 12.88 -1.68
N MET A 25 -0.66 12.81 -0.35
CA MET A 25 -0.38 13.94 0.53
C MET A 25 1.09 14.39 0.48
N ILE A 26 2.02 13.50 0.21
CA ILE A 26 3.45 13.83 0.05
C ILE A 26 3.71 14.40 -1.33
N HIS A 27 3.43 13.63 -2.39
CA HIS A 27 3.76 14.00 -3.77
C HIS A 27 3.01 15.24 -4.23
N GLY A 28 1.69 15.30 -3.98
CA GLY A 28 0.86 16.44 -4.38
C GLY A 28 1.22 17.76 -3.67
N HIS A 29 2.01 17.70 -2.59
CA HIS A 29 2.35 18.88 -1.76
C HIS A 29 3.84 18.95 -1.42
N ALA A 30 4.71 18.33 -2.22
CA ALA A 30 6.15 18.27 -1.96
C ALA A 30 6.79 19.66 -1.80
N GLU A 31 6.40 20.62 -2.62
CA GLU A 31 6.86 22.01 -2.52
C GLU A 31 6.42 22.68 -1.21
N PHE A 32 5.21 22.44 -0.75
CA PHE A 32 4.72 22.94 0.53
C PHE A 32 5.53 22.37 1.70
N TRP A 33 5.81 21.07 1.68
CA TRP A 33 6.56 20.38 2.73
C TRP A 33 8.03 20.80 2.75
N SER A 34 8.68 20.95 1.60
CA SER A 34 10.10 21.31 1.50
C SER A 34 10.41 22.70 2.07
N LYS A 35 9.42 23.60 2.09
CA LYS A 35 9.55 24.95 2.64
C LYS A 35 9.33 25.02 4.17
N ARG A 36 8.90 23.94 4.80
CA ARG A 36 8.61 23.92 6.24
C ARG A 36 9.81 23.49 7.07
N ARG A 37 9.96 24.11 8.26
CA ARG A 37 11.00 23.71 9.24
C ARG A 37 10.66 22.41 9.98
N VAL A 38 9.38 22.03 10.01
CA VAL A 38 8.89 20.82 10.68
C VAL A 38 8.94 19.67 9.69
N SER A 39 9.46 18.52 10.14
CA SER A 39 9.46 17.30 9.32
C SER A 39 8.04 16.93 8.89
N PRO A 40 7.77 16.73 7.60
CA PRO A 40 6.46 16.30 7.12
C PRO A 40 5.94 15.04 7.83
N TYR A 41 6.84 14.12 8.14
CA TYR A 41 6.49 12.86 8.82
C TYR A 41 5.92 13.07 10.22
N ALA A 42 6.32 14.14 10.94
CA ALA A 42 5.77 14.46 12.25
C ALA A 42 4.27 14.78 12.20
N VAL A 43 3.77 15.24 11.05
CA VAL A 43 2.35 15.53 10.82
C VAL A 43 1.66 14.36 10.11
N LEU A 44 2.30 13.83 9.07
CA LEU A 44 1.69 12.83 8.19
C LEU A 44 1.56 11.45 8.84
N ILE A 45 2.50 11.05 9.71
CA ILE A 45 2.41 9.75 10.39
C ILE A 45 1.19 9.70 11.34
N PRO A 46 0.99 10.67 12.26
CA PRO A 46 -0.22 10.69 13.07
C PRO A 46 -1.52 10.73 12.25
N LEU A 47 -1.53 11.50 11.15
CA LEU A 47 -2.68 11.55 10.25
C LEU A 47 -2.93 10.19 9.58
N TRP A 48 -1.88 9.51 9.14
CA TRP A 48 -1.97 8.17 8.57
C TRP A 48 -2.49 7.14 9.58
N MET A 49 -2.02 7.20 10.84
CA MET A 49 -2.57 6.38 11.93
C MET A 49 -4.04 6.67 12.20
N ALA A 50 -4.45 7.95 12.14
CA ALA A 50 -5.86 8.31 12.24
C ALA A 50 -6.69 7.72 11.07
N MET A 51 -6.15 7.68 9.85
CA MET A 51 -6.80 7.00 8.73
C MET A 51 -6.98 5.50 8.98
N TRP A 52 -6.01 4.82 9.60
CA TRP A 52 -6.18 3.41 10.01
C TRP A 52 -7.33 3.24 11.00
N ALA A 53 -7.41 4.12 12.00
CA ALA A 53 -8.51 4.09 12.98
C ALA A 53 -9.87 4.31 12.31
N VAL A 54 -9.97 5.22 11.35
CA VAL A 54 -11.18 5.45 10.55
C VAL A 54 -11.52 4.22 9.71
N MET A 55 -10.56 3.62 9.01
CA MET A 55 -10.78 2.41 8.20
C MET A 55 -11.19 1.21 9.09
N LEU A 56 -10.56 1.07 10.26
CA LEU A 56 -10.98 0.10 11.27
C LEU A 56 -12.43 0.31 11.67
N ALA A 57 -12.82 1.53 12.03
CA ALA A 57 -14.19 1.84 12.45
C ALA A 57 -15.23 1.56 11.36
N ILE A 58 -14.94 1.98 10.11
CA ILE A 58 -15.83 1.75 8.97
C ILE A 58 -15.98 0.27 8.64
N THR A 59 -14.88 -0.50 8.70
CA THR A 59 -14.88 -1.92 8.32
C THR A 59 -15.20 -2.86 9.47
N TRP A 60 -15.25 -2.37 10.72
CA TRP A 60 -15.56 -3.17 11.91
C TRP A 60 -16.87 -3.96 11.84
N PRO A 61 -17.99 -3.41 11.33
CA PRO A 61 -19.23 -4.16 11.17
C PRO A 61 -19.10 -5.37 10.23
N PHE A 62 -18.15 -5.33 9.29
CA PHE A 62 -17.94 -6.34 8.24
C PHE A 62 -16.82 -7.32 8.56
N LYS A 63 -16.17 -7.22 9.73
CA LYS A 63 -15.00 -8.04 10.11
C LYS A 63 -15.27 -9.54 10.18
N ASN A 64 -16.53 -9.94 10.33
CA ASN A 64 -16.96 -11.34 10.40
C ASN A 64 -17.85 -11.73 9.20
N LEU A 65 -17.96 -10.89 8.19
CA LEU A 65 -18.74 -11.15 7.00
C LEU A 65 -17.83 -11.74 5.92
N TYR A 66 -18.19 -12.92 5.45
CA TYR A 66 -17.42 -13.67 4.47
C TYR A 66 -18.25 -13.91 3.20
N PHE A 67 -17.66 -13.78 2.03
CA PHE A 67 -18.22 -14.30 0.78
C PHE A 67 -18.14 -15.83 0.76
N TYR A 68 -17.05 -16.37 1.30
CA TYR A 68 -16.80 -17.80 1.46
C TYR A 68 -15.77 -18.04 2.58
N SER A 69 -15.73 -19.26 3.08
CA SER A 69 -14.70 -19.74 4.00
C SER A 69 -14.19 -21.09 3.51
N SER A 70 -13.11 -21.07 2.74
CA SER A 70 -12.53 -22.27 2.15
C SER A 70 -11.01 -22.29 2.33
N PRO A 71 -10.44 -23.35 2.91
CA PRO A 71 -8.99 -23.48 3.01
C PRO A 71 -8.30 -23.56 1.65
N TRP A 72 -9.01 -24.04 0.62
CA TRP A 72 -8.48 -24.13 -0.74
C TRP A 72 -8.24 -22.78 -1.39
N ALA A 73 -8.90 -21.73 -0.91
CA ALA A 73 -8.67 -20.35 -1.38
C ALA A 73 -7.25 -19.86 -1.10
N TRP A 74 -6.55 -20.46 -0.14
CA TRP A 74 -5.15 -20.13 0.15
C TRP A 74 -4.18 -20.64 -0.91
N LEU A 75 -4.53 -21.61 -1.77
CA LEU A 75 -3.66 -22.03 -2.88
C LEU A 75 -3.46 -20.91 -3.92
N PRO A 76 -4.52 -20.35 -4.53
CA PRO A 76 -4.33 -19.21 -5.43
C PRO A 76 -3.82 -17.97 -4.70
N ALA A 77 -4.21 -17.73 -3.43
CA ALA A 77 -3.69 -16.63 -2.64
C ALA A 77 -2.16 -16.73 -2.47
N ALA A 78 -1.62 -17.91 -2.16
CA ALA A 78 -0.18 -18.13 -2.03
C ALA A 78 0.58 -17.82 -3.34
N ALA A 79 0.02 -18.20 -4.49
CA ALA A 79 0.60 -17.89 -5.79
C ALA A 79 0.65 -16.37 -6.04
N ILE A 80 -0.43 -15.66 -5.65
CA ILE A 80 -0.50 -14.20 -5.79
C ILE A 80 0.45 -13.52 -4.79
N PHE A 81 0.58 -14.01 -3.55
CA PHE A 81 1.59 -13.54 -2.60
C PHE A 81 3.01 -13.71 -3.16
N ALA A 82 3.32 -14.86 -3.73
CA ALA A 82 4.63 -15.09 -4.34
C ALA A 82 4.89 -14.11 -5.50
N LEU A 83 3.89 -13.83 -6.32
CA LEU A 83 3.99 -12.84 -7.40
C LEU A 83 4.16 -11.43 -6.84
N GLY A 84 3.41 -11.04 -5.81
CA GLY A 84 3.55 -9.75 -5.12
C GLY A 84 4.95 -9.56 -4.53
N GLY A 85 5.45 -10.57 -3.81
CA GLY A 85 6.79 -10.59 -3.27
C GLY A 85 7.87 -10.48 -4.36
N TRP A 86 7.71 -11.18 -5.47
CA TRP A 86 8.61 -11.03 -6.62
C TRP A 86 8.59 -9.61 -7.19
N VAL A 87 7.40 -9.01 -7.35
CA VAL A 87 7.25 -7.62 -7.80
C VAL A 87 7.96 -6.66 -6.84
N TYR A 88 7.83 -6.84 -5.52
CA TYR A 88 8.56 -6.03 -4.53
C TYR A 88 10.08 -6.18 -4.65
N CYS A 89 10.59 -7.39 -4.79
CA CYS A 89 12.01 -7.62 -4.99
C CYS A 89 12.53 -6.88 -6.23
N GLN A 90 11.78 -6.93 -7.34
CA GLN A 90 12.13 -6.21 -8.56
C GLN A 90 11.99 -4.69 -8.41
N ALA A 91 10.98 -4.23 -7.68
CA ALA A 91 10.73 -2.82 -7.45
C ALA A 91 11.76 -2.17 -6.53
N SER A 92 12.24 -2.89 -5.50
CA SER A 92 13.23 -2.40 -4.55
C SER A 92 14.66 -2.44 -5.10
N ALA A 93 14.91 -3.17 -6.19
CA ALA A 93 16.23 -3.25 -6.80
C ALA A 93 16.73 -1.85 -7.23
N GLY A 94 17.83 -1.43 -6.65
CA GLY A 94 18.46 -0.13 -6.92
C GLY A 94 17.88 1.06 -6.14
N PHE A 95 16.94 0.83 -5.20
CA PHE A 95 16.42 1.86 -4.30
C PHE A 95 17.03 1.77 -2.91
N SER A 96 17.43 2.91 -2.36
CA SER A 96 17.73 3.02 -0.93
C SER A 96 16.44 3.15 -0.10
N LEU A 97 16.50 2.80 1.19
CA LEU A 97 15.37 3.01 2.11
C LEU A 97 14.91 4.48 2.17
N LYS A 98 15.83 5.43 2.01
CA LYS A 98 15.52 6.86 1.97
C LYS A 98 14.69 7.23 0.73
N GLN A 99 15.02 6.63 -0.42
CA GLN A 99 14.26 6.83 -1.66
C GLN A 99 12.87 6.18 -1.56
N LEU A 100 12.77 4.99 -0.98
CA LEU A 100 11.48 4.36 -0.71
C LEU A 100 10.62 5.17 0.27
N GLY A 101 11.24 5.91 1.20
CA GLY A 101 10.55 6.80 2.12
C GLY A 101 10.23 8.19 1.56
N GLY A 102 10.61 8.53 0.30
CA GLY A 102 10.36 9.86 -0.27
C GLY A 102 11.24 10.98 0.27
N VAL A 103 12.30 10.66 1.02
CA VAL A 103 13.20 11.67 1.60
C VAL A 103 13.81 12.60 0.54
N PRO A 104 14.25 12.11 -0.65
CA PRO A 104 14.80 12.99 -1.68
C PRO A 104 13.80 14.01 -2.22
N GLU A 105 12.52 13.69 -2.25
CA GLU A 105 11.47 14.61 -2.72
C GLU A 105 11.19 15.73 -1.71
N LEU A 106 11.32 15.41 -0.42
CA LEU A 106 11.08 16.34 0.67
C LEU A 106 12.29 17.22 1.00
N GLN A 107 13.48 16.82 0.53
CA GLN A 107 14.74 17.53 0.74
C GLN A 107 15.50 17.70 -0.59
N PRO A 108 14.94 18.45 -1.55
CA PRO A 108 15.57 18.68 -2.83
C PRO A 108 16.94 19.38 -2.63
N GLY A 109 17.97 18.88 -3.29
CA GLY A 109 19.35 19.42 -3.21
C GLY A 109 20.25 18.75 -2.17
N GLN A 110 19.72 17.96 -1.24
CA GLN A 110 20.52 17.15 -0.29
C GLN A 110 20.71 15.69 -0.74
N HIS A 111 19.89 15.22 -1.66
CA HIS A 111 19.92 13.86 -2.15
C HIS A 111 19.79 13.83 -3.68
N GLU A 112 20.63 13.02 -4.31
CA GLU A 112 20.56 12.79 -5.75
C GLU A 112 19.25 12.08 -6.12
N GLN A 113 18.45 12.73 -6.96
CA GLN A 113 17.25 12.12 -7.54
C GLN A 113 17.66 11.41 -8.84
N ARG A 114 17.90 10.12 -8.78
CA ARG A 114 18.21 9.31 -9.96
C ARG A 114 16.97 8.59 -10.44
N LEU A 115 16.54 8.88 -11.65
CA LEU A 115 15.47 8.13 -12.30
C LEU A 115 15.96 6.71 -12.64
N ILE A 116 15.35 5.71 -12.02
CA ILE A 116 15.64 4.30 -12.31
C ILE A 116 14.64 3.81 -13.35
N THR A 117 15.14 3.54 -14.55
CA THR A 117 14.34 3.06 -15.68
C THR A 117 14.62 1.60 -16.03
N ALA A 118 15.45 0.90 -15.25
CA ALA A 118 15.82 -0.49 -15.49
C ALA A 118 14.83 -1.50 -14.86
N GLY A 119 14.89 -2.74 -15.33
CA GLY A 119 14.12 -3.86 -14.77
C GLY A 119 12.61 -3.70 -14.97
N ILE A 120 11.82 -4.01 -13.92
CA ILE A 120 10.35 -3.94 -13.96
C ILE A 120 9.83 -2.53 -14.31
N ARG A 121 10.60 -1.48 -14.01
CA ARG A 121 10.22 -0.08 -14.27
C ARG A 121 10.19 0.32 -15.75
N GLN A 122 10.74 -0.51 -16.62
CA GLN A 122 10.57 -0.35 -18.07
C GLN A 122 9.13 -0.63 -18.53
N ARG A 123 8.38 -1.45 -17.77
CA ARG A 123 7.05 -1.91 -18.12
C ARG A 123 5.95 -1.39 -17.17
N VAL A 124 6.32 -1.15 -15.92
CA VAL A 124 5.38 -0.73 -14.86
C VAL A 124 5.91 0.54 -14.21
N ARG A 125 5.17 1.64 -14.33
CA ARG A 125 5.57 2.94 -13.73
C ARG A 125 5.59 2.89 -12.20
N HIS A 126 4.66 2.19 -11.59
CA HIS A 126 4.47 2.13 -10.15
C HIS A 126 4.49 0.68 -9.62
N PRO A 127 5.63 -0.04 -9.71
CA PRO A 127 5.68 -1.46 -9.37
C PRO A 127 5.44 -1.73 -7.87
N VAL A 128 5.75 -0.77 -6.99
CA VAL A 128 5.48 -0.90 -5.55
C VAL A 128 3.96 -0.95 -5.30
N TYR A 129 3.17 -0.09 -5.96
CA TYR A 129 1.71 -0.13 -5.82
C TYR A 129 1.09 -1.39 -6.43
N LEU A 130 1.65 -1.89 -7.52
CA LEU A 130 1.25 -3.18 -8.07
C LEU A 130 1.49 -4.30 -7.03
N GLY A 131 2.64 -4.29 -6.36
CA GLY A 131 2.93 -5.22 -5.25
C GLY A 131 1.88 -5.12 -4.13
N HIS A 132 1.56 -3.91 -3.66
CA HIS A 132 0.53 -3.69 -2.64
C HIS A 132 -0.84 -4.26 -3.05
N LEU A 133 -1.26 -4.01 -4.30
CA LEU A 133 -2.54 -4.52 -4.80
C LEU A 133 -2.57 -6.04 -4.90
N LEU A 134 -1.46 -6.67 -5.32
CA LEU A 134 -1.34 -8.14 -5.35
C LEU A 134 -1.43 -8.72 -3.94
N GLU A 135 -0.73 -8.15 -2.95
CA GLU A 135 -0.81 -8.57 -1.56
C GLU A 135 -2.23 -8.44 -1.01
N MET A 136 -2.90 -7.31 -1.24
CA MET A 136 -4.29 -7.10 -0.83
C MET A 136 -5.25 -8.07 -1.49
N LEU A 137 -5.07 -8.35 -2.78
CA LEU A 137 -5.86 -9.32 -3.52
C LEU A 137 -5.65 -10.74 -2.95
N ALA A 138 -4.41 -11.10 -2.65
CA ALA A 138 -4.09 -12.38 -2.04
C ALA A 138 -4.76 -12.54 -0.66
N TRP A 139 -4.70 -11.51 0.20
CA TRP A 139 -5.42 -11.49 1.48
C TRP A 139 -6.94 -11.61 1.28
N SER A 140 -7.50 -10.89 0.31
CA SER A 140 -8.94 -10.93 0.01
C SER A 140 -9.38 -12.34 -0.41
N ILE A 141 -8.64 -12.96 -1.34
CA ILE A 141 -8.94 -14.31 -1.83
C ILE A 141 -8.72 -15.33 -0.71
N GLY A 142 -7.59 -15.30 -0.01
CA GLY A 142 -7.27 -16.30 1.02
C GLY A 142 -8.24 -16.27 2.19
N THR A 143 -8.65 -15.09 2.64
CA THR A 143 -9.57 -14.93 3.77
C THR A 143 -11.04 -15.06 3.38
N GLY A 144 -11.42 -14.68 2.17
CA GLY A 144 -12.82 -14.54 1.75
C GLY A 144 -13.58 -13.41 2.45
N LEU A 145 -12.90 -12.55 3.23
CA LEU A 145 -13.53 -11.47 3.99
C LEU A 145 -14.04 -10.34 3.08
N VAL A 146 -15.31 -9.96 3.25
CA VAL A 146 -15.92 -8.83 2.54
C VAL A 146 -15.14 -7.54 2.78
N ALA A 147 -14.69 -7.31 4.01
CA ALA A 147 -13.90 -6.13 4.38
C ALA A 147 -12.58 -6.06 3.58
N CYS A 148 -11.87 -7.18 3.38
CA CYS A 148 -10.63 -7.20 2.59
C CYS A 148 -10.90 -6.84 1.12
N PHE A 149 -11.95 -7.40 0.50
CA PHE A 149 -12.33 -7.07 -0.87
C PHE A 149 -12.73 -5.60 -1.02
N ALA A 150 -13.51 -5.05 -0.07
CA ALA A 150 -13.90 -3.65 -0.08
C ALA A 150 -12.69 -2.71 0.04
N LEU A 151 -11.75 -3.02 0.94
CA LEU A 151 -10.49 -2.27 1.11
C LEU A 151 -9.60 -2.37 -0.14
N THR A 152 -9.55 -3.53 -0.79
CA THR A 152 -8.81 -3.73 -2.04
C THR A 152 -9.42 -2.88 -3.17
N ALA A 153 -10.74 -2.89 -3.33
CA ALA A 153 -11.43 -2.05 -4.30
C ALA A 153 -11.21 -0.55 -4.03
N PHE A 154 -11.28 -0.13 -2.76
CA PHE A 154 -10.95 1.24 -2.36
C PHE A 154 -9.50 1.61 -2.72
N ALA A 155 -8.53 0.75 -2.42
CA ALA A 155 -7.12 0.98 -2.76
C ALA A 155 -6.89 1.10 -4.27
N MET A 156 -7.61 0.31 -5.08
CA MET A 156 -7.55 0.41 -6.54
C MET A 156 -8.06 1.78 -7.03
N LEU A 157 -9.17 2.27 -6.47
CA LEU A 157 -9.74 3.57 -6.83
C LEU A 157 -8.79 4.72 -6.46
N ILE A 158 -8.32 4.76 -5.23
CA ILE A 158 -7.39 5.81 -4.77
C ILE A 158 -6.06 5.73 -5.50
N GLY A 159 -5.54 4.51 -5.73
CA GLY A 159 -4.32 4.30 -6.52
C GLY A 159 -4.47 4.79 -7.97
N ALA A 160 -5.63 4.57 -8.60
CA ALA A 160 -5.90 5.10 -9.93
C ALA A 160 -5.90 6.64 -9.95
N VAL A 161 -6.56 7.27 -8.97
CA VAL A 161 -6.54 8.75 -8.81
C VAL A 161 -5.10 9.25 -8.66
N MET A 162 -4.31 8.62 -7.80
CA MET A 162 -2.92 9.03 -7.56
C MET A 162 -2.02 8.89 -8.79
N ILE A 163 -2.29 7.93 -9.69
CA ILE A 163 -1.50 7.74 -10.92
C ILE A 163 -1.86 8.77 -11.98
N ILE A 164 -3.07 9.29 -11.96
CA ILE A 164 -3.58 10.26 -12.96
C ILE A 164 -3.24 11.70 -12.56
N CYS A 165 -3.18 12.01 -11.27
CA CYS A 165 -2.81 13.33 -10.74
C CYS A 165 -1.30 13.51 -10.63
#